data_4b08460c8a0f21a3fb96a971be309074
#
_entry.id   4b08460c8a0f21a3fb96a971be309074
#
_cell.length_a   1.000
_cell.length_b   1.000
_cell.length_c   1.000
_cell.angle_alpha   90.00
_cell.angle_beta   90.00
_cell.angle_gamma   90.00
#
_symmetry.space_group_name_H-M   'P 1'
#
loop_
_entity.id
_entity.type
_entity.pdbx_description
1 polymer ?
#
loop_
_entity_poly.entity_id
_entity_poly.type
_entity_poly.pdbx_seq_one_letter_code
_entity_poly.pdbx_strand_id
1 'polypeptide(L)'
;MIRKMKMLTEIDKVLPSELEKRSFEIITEELGDKKLVPGTELIVKRCIHTSADFDYAENLVFSEGAVEHAMDAIRRGTPIVTDTQMGKAGINKRKLAEFGSEVYCFMSDEDVAAAAKANGTTRAAASMDKAAALGRDVIFAVGNAPTALVRLYELIKEGKIRPELIIAVPVGFVNVVQSKELILSLKETPSIVARGRKGGSNIAACICNALLYQM
;
A
#
# COMPACT_ATOMS: atom_id res chain seq x y z
N MET A 1 -38.22 -2.94 -24.21
CA MET A 1 -37.67 -4.31 -24.23
C MET A 1 -36.49 -4.45 -25.19
N ILE A 2 -36.56 -3.97 -26.43
CA ILE A 2 -35.52 -4.06 -27.45
C ILE A 2 -34.20 -3.38 -27.04
N ARG A 3 -34.26 -2.19 -26.38
CA ARG A 3 -33.06 -1.47 -25.90
C ARG A 3 -32.30 -2.22 -24.79
N LYS A 4 -33.04 -2.92 -23.91
CA LYS A 4 -32.50 -3.77 -22.84
C LYS A 4 -31.81 -5.04 -23.38
N MET A 5 -32.36 -5.61 -24.45
CA MET A 5 -31.73 -6.78 -25.13
C MET A 5 -30.42 -6.38 -25.85
N LYS A 6 -30.38 -5.20 -26.48
CA LYS A 6 -29.20 -4.70 -27.18
C LYS A 6 -28.03 -4.48 -26.19
N MET A 7 -28.29 -3.93 -25.00
CA MET A 7 -27.27 -3.76 -23.94
C MET A 7 -26.68 -5.09 -23.43
N LEU A 8 -27.47 -6.18 -23.39
CA LEU A 8 -26.99 -7.49 -22.97
C LEU A 8 -26.08 -8.18 -24.00
N THR A 9 -26.20 -7.83 -25.28
CA THR A 9 -25.32 -8.34 -26.35
C THR A 9 -24.00 -7.59 -26.45
N GLU A 10 -23.86 -6.44 -25.77
CA GLU A 10 -22.65 -5.63 -25.69
C GLU A 10 -21.78 -6.00 -24.48
N ILE A 11 -22.25 -6.93 -23.62
CA ILE A 11 -21.50 -7.40 -22.47
C ILE A 11 -20.56 -8.53 -22.91
N ASP A 12 -19.27 -8.33 -22.70
CA ASP A 12 -18.26 -9.35 -22.94
C ASP A 12 -18.51 -10.59 -22.05
N LYS A 13 -18.67 -11.75 -22.69
CA LYS A 13 -18.82 -13.02 -21.96
C LYS A 13 -17.46 -13.63 -21.69
N VAL A 14 -16.81 -13.17 -20.64
CA VAL A 14 -15.53 -13.68 -20.19
C VAL A 14 -15.74 -14.72 -19.08
N LEU A 15 -15.00 -15.83 -19.13
CA LEU A 15 -15.03 -16.81 -18.05
C LEU A 15 -14.49 -16.22 -16.75
N PRO A 16 -15.04 -16.56 -15.58
CA PRO A 16 -14.56 -16.03 -14.29
C PRO A 16 -13.05 -16.23 -14.08
N SER A 17 -12.48 -17.32 -14.56
CA SER A 17 -11.03 -17.62 -14.49
C SER A 17 -10.17 -16.73 -15.40
N GLU A 18 -10.75 -16.03 -16.36
CA GLU A 18 -10.06 -15.23 -17.35
C GLU A 18 -10.27 -13.70 -17.14
N LEU A 19 -11.17 -13.33 -16.23
CA LEU A 19 -11.53 -11.91 -15.99
C LEU A 19 -10.32 -11.05 -15.60
N GLU A 20 -9.47 -11.56 -14.71
CA GLU A 20 -8.28 -10.82 -14.29
C GLU A 20 -7.30 -10.65 -15.46
N LYS A 21 -7.04 -11.74 -16.21
CA LYS A 21 -6.18 -11.72 -17.40
C LYS A 21 -6.68 -10.69 -18.43
N ARG A 22 -8.00 -10.73 -18.73
CA ARG A 22 -8.60 -9.80 -19.68
C ARG A 22 -8.48 -8.34 -19.21
N SER A 23 -8.67 -8.08 -17.92
CA SER A 23 -8.46 -6.75 -17.34
C SER A 23 -7.02 -6.27 -17.52
N PHE A 24 -6.02 -7.13 -17.29
CA PHE A 24 -4.61 -6.79 -17.48
C PHE A 24 -4.25 -6.57 -18.96
N GLU A 25 -4.88 -7.28 -19.89
CA GLU A 25 -4.73 -7.05 -21.33
C GLU A 25 -5.21 -5.64 -21.69
N ILE A 26 -6.43 -5.28 -21.28
CA ILE A 26 -7.00 -3.93 -21.51
C ILE A 26 -6.09 -2.84 -20.91
N ILE A 27 -5.66 -3.01 -19.65
CA ILE A 27 -4.76 -2.04 -19.01
C ILE A 27 -3.45 -1.91 -19.77
N THR A 28 -2.92 -3.02 -20.29
CA THR A 28 -1.68 -3.01 -21.08
C THR A 28 -1.87 -2.29 -22.40
N GLU A 29 -2.99 -2.53 -23.10
CA GLU A 29 -3.34 -1.86 -24.35
C GLU A 29 -3.49 -0.34 -24.14
N GLU A 30 -4.19 0.07 -23.06
CA GLU A 30 -4.39 1.50 -22.74
C GLU A 30 -3.13 2.21 -22.25
N LEU A 31 -2.21 1.51 -21.58
CA LEU A 31 -0.88 2.05 -21.24
C LEU A 31 -0.01 2.30 -22.47
N GLY A 32 -0.22 1.54 -23.57
CA GLY A 32 0.52 1.69 -24.82
C GLY A 32 2.02 1.57 -24.61
N ASP A 33 2.78 2.52 -25.18
CA ASP A 33 4.26 2.55 -25.11
C ASP A 33 4.82 3.14 -23.81
N LYS A 34 3.98 3.39 -22.81
CA LYS A 34 4.42 3.97 -21.54
C LYS A 34 5.39 3.04 -20.82
N LYS A 35 6.61 3.54 -20.64
CA LYS A 35 7.65 2.78 -19.91
C LYS A 35 7.44 2.90 -18.41
N LEU A 36 7.18 1.79 -17.76
CA LEU A 36 7.18 1.67 -16.31
C LEU A 36 8.61 1.37 -15.80
N VAL A 37 8.86 1.62 -14.53
CA VAL A 37 10.13 1.24 -13.91
C VAL A 37 10.24 -0.29 -13.93
N PRO A 38 11.36 -0.87 -14.42
CA PRO A 38 11.52 -2.33 -14.47
C PRO A 38 11.30 -2.99 -13.09
N GLY A 39 10.54 -4.09 -13.07
CA GLY A 39 10.18 -4.82 -11.87
C GLY A 39 8.96 -4.28 -11.09
N THR A 40 8.41 -3.12 -11.50
CA THR A 40 7.24 -2.51 -10.83
C THR A 40 5.93 -2.70 -11.60
N GLU A 41 5.98 -3.27 -12.80
CA GLU A 41 4.85 -3.34 -13.75
C GLU A 41 3.62 -4.00 -13.15
N LEU A 42 3.79 -5.10 -12.42
CA LEU A 42 2.67 -5.79 -11.79
C LEU A 42 2.02 -4.93 -10.71
N ILE A 43 2.81 -4.24 -9.90
CA ILE A 43 2.30 -3.36 -8.83
C ILE A 43 1.49 -2.22 -9.44
N VAL A 44 2.03 -1.54 -10.45
CA VAL A 44 1.35 -0.43 -11.13
C VAL A 44 0.06 -0.91 -11.78
N LYS A 45 0.09 -1.99 -12.57
CA LYS A 45 -1.10 -2.54 -13.23
C LYS A 45 -2.17 -2.98 -12.22
N ARG A 46 -1.78 -3.56 -11.08
CA ARG A 46 -2.72 -3.92 -10.02
C ARG A 46 -3.34 -2.69 -9.35
N CYS A 47 -2.59 -1.62 -9.15
CA CYS A 47 -3.15 -0.36 -8.65
C CYS A 47 -4.17 0.23 -9.64
N ILE A 48 -3.87 0.21 -10.93
CA ILE A 48 -4.81 0.62 -11.99
C ILE A 48 -6.05 -0.27 -11.97
N HIS A 49 -5.87 -1.61 -11.95
CA HIS A 49 -6.99 -2.55 -11.90
C HIS A 49 -7.91 -2.34 -10.69
N THR A 50 -7.32 -2.04 -9.51
CA THR A 50 -8.06 -1.82 -8.26
C THR A 50 -8.86 -0.52 -8.26
N SER A 51 -8.41 0.51 -9.00
CA SER A 51 -8.97 1.87 -8.94
C SER A 51 -9.58 2.36 -10.24
N ALA A 52 -9.33 1.69 -11.35
CA ALA A 52 -9.57 2.15 -12.72
C ALA A 52 -8.91 3.52 -13.02
N ASP A 53 -7.76 3.81 -12.37
CA ASP A 53 -7.09 5.09 -12.43
C ASP A 53 -5.65 4.94 -12.99
N PHE A 54 -5.45 5.41 -14.20
CA PHE A 54 -4.17 5.33 -14.91
C PHE A 54 -3.10 6.28 -14.39
N ASP A 55 -3.45 7.27 -13.56
CA ASP A 55 -2.47 8.17 -12.94
C ASP A 55 -1.44 7.42 -12.08
N TYR A 56 -1.75 6.21 -11.61
CA TYR A 56 -0.78 5.38 -10.88
C TYR A 56 0.43 4.99 -11.72
N ALA A 57 0.33 4.98 -13.03
CA ALA A 57 1.46 4.76 -13.92
C ALA A 57 2.47 5.93 -13.94
N GLU A 58 2.08 7.11 -13.46
CA GLU A 58 2.95 8.29 -13.37
C GLU A 58 3.31 8.64 -11.92
N ASN A 59 2.33 8.49 -11.03
CA ASN A 59 2.40 9.01 -9.68
C ASN A 59 2.91 8.00 -8.65
N LEU A 60 3.01 6.71 -9.01
CA LEU A 60 3.57 5.70 -8.13
C LEU A 60 5.11 5.73 -8.22
N VAL A 61 5.75 6.19 -7.17
CA VAL A 61 7.20 6.36 -7.09
C VAL A 61 7.79 5.25 -6.21
N PHE A 62 8.83 4.62 -6.71
CA PHE A 62 9.58 3.57 -6.01
C PHE A 62 10.97 4.07 -5.68
N SER A 63 11.46 3.85 -4.47
CA SER A 63 12.89 3.98 -4.20
C SER A 63 13.64 2.84 -4.90
N GLU A 64 14.94 3.03 -5.15
CA GLU A 64 15.78 2.03 -5.80
C GLU A 64 15.74 0.70 -5.05
N GLY A 65 15.50 -0.40 -5.77
CA GLY A 65 15.44 -1.76 -5.21
C GLY A 65 14.29 -2.03 -4.23
N ALA A 66 13.31 -1.12 -4.10
CA ALA A 66 12.24 -1.24 -3.08
C ALA A 66 11.42 -2.53 -3.21
N VAL A 67 11.19 -3.00 -4.43
CA VAL A 67 10.36 -4.20 -4.70
C VAL A 67 11.09 -5.46 -4.25
N GLU A 68 12.34 -5.62 -4.68
CA GLU A 68 13.19 -6.75 -4.32
C GLU A 68 13.44 -6.80 -2.82
N HIS A 69 13.76 -5.63 -2.22
CA HIS A 69 13.99 -5.51 -0.78
C HIS A 69 12.74 -5.89 0.02
N ALA A 70 11.57 -5.43 -0.41
CA ALA A 70 10.30 -5.77 0.25
C ALA A 70 9.98 -7.27 0.16
N MET A 71 10.19 -7.90 -1.00
CA MET A 71 10.01 -9.34 -1.16
C MET A 71 10.96 -10.14 -0.26
N ASP A 72 12.24 -9.72 -0.18
CA ASP A 72 13.21 -10.37 0.70
C ASP A 72 12.85 -10.20 2.18
N ALA A 73 12.36 -9.02 2.59
CA ALA A 73 11.86 -8.81 3.94
C ALA A 73 10.68 -9.74 4.26
N ILE A 74 9.72 -9.88 3.35
CA ILE A 74 8.59 -10.80 3.51
C ILE A 74 9.08 -12.26 3.62
N ARG A 75 10.04 -12.70 2.80
CA ARG A 75 10.64 -14.05 2.88
C ARG A 75 11.29 -14.33 4.24
N ARG A 76 11.81 -13.29 4.91
CA ARG A 76 12.36 -13.39 6.27
C ARG A 76 11.29 -13.37 7.37
N GLY A 77 9.99 -13.32 7.03
CA GLY A 77 8.90 -13.26 7.99
C GLY A 77 8.67 -11.88 8.59
N THR A 78 9.13 -10.81 7.94
CA THR A 78 8.90 -9.42 8.40
C THR A 78 7.41 -9.10 8.40
N PRO A 79 6.82 -8.65 9.52
CA PRO A 79 5.41 -8.33 9.59
C PRO A 79 5.07 -7.05 8.84
N ILE A 80 3.80 -6.96 8.42
CA ILE A 80 3.22 -5.74 7.85
C ILE A 80 2.36 -5.05 8.91
N VAL A 81 2.53 -3.75 9.10
CA VAL A 81 1.67 -2.92 9.94
C VAL A 81 0.88 -1.96 9.06
N THR A 82 -0.45 -1.98 9.22
CA THR A 82 -1.36 -1.08 8.50
C THR A 82 -1.95 -0.03 9.43
N ASP A 83 -2.29 1.14 8.87
CA ASP A 83 -2.97 2.23 9.58
C ASP A 83 -4.49 2.11 9.59
N THR A 84 -5.06 1.06 8.99
CA THR A 84 -6.51 0.81 8.97
C THR A 84 -6.83 -0.67 9.04
N GLN A 85 -7.97 -1.01 9.67
CA GLN A 85 -8.49 -2.38 9.64
C GLN A 85 -8.88 -2.82 8.21
N MET A 86 -9.28 -1.88 7.35
CA MET A 86 -9.56 -2.16 5.95
C MET A 86 -8.29 -2.61 5.21
N GLY A 87 -7.15 -1.92 5.41
CA GLY A 87 -5.86 -2.33 4.86
C GLY A 87 -5.48 -3.74 5.33
N LYS A 88 -5.56 -3.98 6.65
CA LYS A 88 -5.32 -5.31 7.24
C LYS A 88 -6.26 -6.38 6.67
N ALA A 89 -7.54 -6.06 6.46
CA ALA A 89 -8.52 -7.00 5.90
C ALA A 89 -8.22 -7.34 4.43
N GLY A 90 -7.75 -6.36 3.65
CA GLY A 90 -7.48 -6.52 2.22
C GLY A 90 -6.22 -7.30 1.86
N ILE A 91 -5.25 -7.44 2.80
CA ILE A 91 -4.02 -8.20 2.56
C ILE A 91 -4.32 -9.70 2.60
N ASN A 92 -3.75 -10.46 1.65
CA ASN A 92 -3.87 -11.90 1.55
C ASN A 92 -3.06 -12.60 2.67
N LYS A 93 -3.71 -12.78 3.83
CA LYS A 93 -3.09 -13.35 5.03
C LYS A 93 -2.63 -14.80 4.82
N ARG A 94 -3.36 -15.58 3.99
CA ARG A 94 -2.99 -16.96 3.69
C ARG A 94 -1.65 -17.00 2.97
N LYS A 95 -1.48 -16.19 1.92
CA LYS A 95 -0.23 -16.11 1.17
C LYS A 95 0.90 -15.55 2.03
N LEU A 96 0.61 -14.53 2.85
CA LEU A 96 1.59 -13.94 3.77
C LEU A 96 2.10 -14.96 4.80
N ALA A 97 1.22 -15.79 5.33
CA ALA A 97 1.55 -16.83 6.32
C ALA A 97 2.49 -17.93 5.75
N GLU A 98 2.51 -18.16 4.43
CA GLU A 98 3.45 -19.09 3.79
C GLU A 98 4.91 -18.68 4.05
N PHE A 99 5.17 -17.40 4.32
CA PHE A 99 6.48 -16.84 4.64
C PHE A 99 6.71 -16.64 6.14
N GLY A 100 5.79 -17.10 7.00
CA GLY A 100 5.87 -16.86 8.45
C GLY A 100 5.65 -15.39 8.84
N SER A 101 5.12 -14.57 7.94
CA SER A 101 4.82 -13.17 8.15
C SER A 101 3.36 -12.98 8.58
N GLU A 102 3.08 -11.87 9.27
CA GLU A 102 1.77 -11.51 9.80
C GLU A 102 1.42 -10.06 9.46
N VAL A 103 0.13 -9.73 9.57
CA VAL A 103 -0.32 -8.34 9.40
C VAL A 103 -0.99 -7.83 10.68
N TYR A 104 -0.51 -6.68 11.16
CA TYR A 104 -1.03 -5.99 12.33
C TYR A 104 -1.76 -4.69 11.95
N CYS A 105 -2.70 -4.30 12.79
CA CYS A 105 -3.31 -2.97 12.80
C CYS A 105 -3.70 -2.65 14.24
N PHE A 106 -3.06 -1.66 14.82
CA PHE A 106 -3.24 -1.30 16.24
C PHE A 106 -4.30 -0.21 16.47
N MET A 107 -4.98 0.22 15.42
CA MET A 107 -5.96 1.33 15.46
C MET A 107 -7.15 1.10 16.40
N SER A 108 -7.50 -0.16 16.67
CA SER A 108 -8.61 -0.52 17.54
C SER A 108 -8.17 -0.88 18.97
N ASP A 109 -6.88 -0.83 19.25
CA ASP A 109 -6.34 -1.23 20.55
C ASP A 109 -6.62 -0.14 21.60
N GLU A 110 -7.06 -0.54 22.78
CA GLU A 110 -7.44 0.38 23.86
C GLU A 110 -6.25 1.19 24.39
N ASP A 111 -5.08 0.55 24.51
CA ASP A 111 -3.83 1.21 24.91
C ASP A 111 -3.40 2.29 23.91
N VAL A 112 -3.58 2.06 22.61
CA VAL A 112 -3.33 3.05 21.54
C VAL A 112 -4.30 4.23 21.65
N ALA A 113 -5.58 3.97 21.94
CA ALA A 113 -6.56 5.02 22.13
C ALA A 113 -6.24 5.87 23.38
N ALA A 114 -5.82 5.22 24.48
CA ALA A 114 -5.41 5.90 25.70
C ALA A 114 -4.14 6.73 25.49
N ALA A 115 -3.12 6.17 24.84
CA ALA A 115 -1.87 6.87 24.52
C ALA A 115 -2.10 8.07 23.61
N ALA A 116 -2.93 7.94 22.57
CA ALA A 116 -3.29 9.03 21.69
C ALA A 116 -3.94 10.20 22.46
N LYS A 117 -4.87 9.90 23.38
CA LYS A 117 -5.53 10.89 24.22
C LYS A 117 -4.55 11.56 25.20
N ALA A 118 -3.70 10.78 25.86
CA ALA A 118 -2.73 11.28 26.83
C ALA A 118 -1.69 12.22 26.18
N ASN A 119 -1.26 11.90 24.96
CA ASN A 119 -0.23 12.65 24.24
C ASN A 119 -0.80 13.74 23.30
N GLY A 120 -2.12 13.95 23.26
CA GLY A 120 -2.74 14.93 22.38
C GLY A 120 -2.50 14.66 20.88
N THR A 121 -2.37 13.39 20.49
CA THR A 121 -2.06 12.96 19.12
C THR A 121 -3.18 12.09 18.51
N THR A 122 -3.00 11.66 17.25
CA THR A 122 -3.97 10.78 16.60
C THR A 122 -3.70 9.31 16.96
N ARG A 123 -4.75 8.46 16.90
CA ARG A 123 -4.57 7.01 17.04
C ARG A 123 -3.60 6.45 15.99
N ALA A 124 -3.60 7.03 14.80
CA ALA A 124 -2.70 6.61 13.73
C ALA A 124 -1.22 6.85 14.11
N ALA A 125 -0.89 8.02 14.68
CA ALA A 125 0.46 8.30 15.18
C ALA A 125 0.82 7.36 16.34
N ALA A 126 -0.06 7.21 17.34
CA ALA A 126 0.16 6.31 18.48
C ALA A 126 0.27 4.82 18.05
N SER A 127 -0.40 4.42 16.95
CA SER A 127 -0.23 3.09 16.34
C SER A 127 1.18 2.87 15.81
N MET A 128 1.81 3.91 15.26
CA MET A 128 3.20 3.83 14.78
C MET A 128 4.19 3.74 15.94
N ASP A 129 3.92 4.44 17.06
CA ASP A 129 4.70 4.28 18.30
C ASP A 129 4.62 2.85 18.83
N LYS A 130 3.42 2.27 18.86
CA LYS A 130 3.23 0.87 19.26
C LYS A 130 3.95 -0.10 18.32
N ALA A 131 3.91 0.16 17.02
CA ALA A 131 4.65 -0.64 16.05
C ALA A 131 6.16 -0.55 16.25
N ALA A 132 6.70 0.64 16.55
CA ALA A 132 8.10 0.84 16.88
C ALA A 132 8.54 0.04 18.12
N ALA A 133 7.65 -0.10 19.11
CA ALA A 133 7.88 -0.87 20.32
C ALA A 133 7.93 -2.39 20.12
N LEU A 134 7.61 -2.92 18.92
CA LEU A 134 7.78 -4.34 18.61
C LEU A 134 9.25 -4.77 18.63
N GLY A 135 10.20 -3.83 18.49
CA GLY A 135 11.64 -4.10 18.53
C GLY A 135 12.14 -5.04 17.43
N ARG A 136 11.46 -5.05 16.28
CA ARG A 136 11.77 -5.88 15.12
C ARG A 136 11.54 -5.11 13.82
N ASP A 137 12.08 -5.65 12.73
CA ASP A 137 11.88 -5.11 11.39
C ASP A 137 10.39 -5.13 11.01
N VAL A 138 9.93 -4.09 10.32
CA VAL A 138 8.51 -3.91 9.97
C VAL A 138 8.40 -3.30 8.56
N ILE A 139 7.40 -3.78 7.81
CA ILE A 139 6.89 -3.11 6.61
C ILE A 139 5.65 -2.30 7.02
N PHE A 140 5.64 -1.00 6.74
CA PHE A 140 4.49 -0.14 7.00
C PHE A 140 3.66 0.06 5.74
N ALA A 141 2.35 -0.17 5.83
CA ALA A 141 1.40 0.05 4.73
C ALA A 141 0.33 1.06 5.16
N VAL A 142 0.59 2.34 4.84
CA VAL A 142 -0.23 3.49 5.25
C VAL A 142 -1.10 3.93 4.10
N GLY A 143 -2.41 3.72 4.22
CA GLY A 143 -3.40 4.01 3.18
C GLY A 143 -4.40 5.11 3.51
N ASN A 144 -4.41 5.63 4.75
CA ASN A 144 -5.40 6.59 5.18
C ASN A 144 -4.84 7.80 5.94
N ALA A 145 -3.95 7.60 6.90
CA ALA A 145 -3.58 8.62 7.86
C ALA A 145 -2.25 9.32 7.54
N PRO A 146 -2.26 10.59 7.07
CA PRO A 146 -1.03 11.39 6.93
C PRO A 146 -0.22 11.49 8.21
N THR A 147 -0.89 11.54 9.37
CA THR A 147 -0.25 11.61 10.69
C THR A 147 0.56 10.36 11.05
N ALA A 148 0.21 9.18 10.48
CA ALA A 148 1.04 8.00 10.59
C ALA A 148 2.37 8.17 9.84
N LEU A 149 2.34 8.73 8.63
CA LEU A 149 3.57 8.99 7.85
C LEU A 149 4.46 10.04 8.53
N VAL A 150 3.87 11.10 9.07
CA VAL A 150 4.62 12.12 9.82
C VAL A 150 5.30 11.47 11.02
N ARG A 151 4.58 10.64 11.78
CA ARG A 151 5.16 9.96 12.94
C ARG A 151 6.25 8.97 12.57
N LEU A 152 6.09 8.20 11.49
CA LEU A 152 7.14 7.32 10.96
C LEU A 152 8.40 8.12 10.60
N TYR A 153 8.23 9.27 9.91
CA TYR A 153 9.34 10.15 9.58
C TYR A 153 10.10 10.61 10.83
N GLU A 154 9.39 11.06 11.87
CA GLU A 154 9.99 11.46 13.15
C GLU A 154 10.78 10.31 13.80
N LEU A 155 10.16 9.13 13.92
CA LEU A 155 10.78 7.95 14.52
C LEU A 155 12.06 7.49 13.77
N ILE A 156 12.06 7.60 12.44
CA ILE A 156 13.23 7.30 11.62
C ILE A 156 14.33 8.33 11.86
N LYS A 157 13.99 9.64 11.88
CA LYS A 157 14.96 10.71 12.14
C LYS A 157 15.56 10.65 13.55
N GLU A 158 14.78 10.18 14.51
CA GLU A 158 15.22 9.94 15.89
C GLU A 158 16.05 8.63 16.03
N GLY A 159 16.19 7.86 14.95
CA GLY A 159 16.91 6.57 14.97
C GLY A 159 16.21 5.45 15.75
N LYS A 160 14.90 5.61 16.02
CA LYS A 160 14.11 4.66 16.80
C LYS A 160 13.64 3.45 16.00
N ILE A 161 13.48 3.59 14.68
CA ILE A 161 13.09 2.51 13.77
C ILE A 161 13.88 2.57 12.46
N ARG A 162 14.02 1.40 11.83
CA ARG A 162 14.49 1.25 10.44
C ARG A 162 13.49 0.37 9.69
N PRO A 163 12.49 0.96 9.03
CA PRO A 163 11.52 0.19 8.27
C PRO A 163 12.17 -0.57 7.11
N GLU A 164 11.75 -1.81 6.89
CA GLU A 164 12.12 -2.57 5.68
C GLU A 164 11.43 -1.98 4.43
N LEU A 165 10.24 -1.44 4.57
CA LEU A 165 9.54 -0.71 3.51
C LEU A 165 8.49 0.21 4.11
N ILE A 166 8.27 1.37 3.48
CA ILE A 166 7.09 2.21 3.72
C ILE A 166 6.27 2.31 2.43
N ILE A 167 5.08 1.73 2.45
CA ILE A 167 4.05 1.95 1.43
C ILE A 167 3.26 3.18 1.88
N ALA A 168 3.52 4.34 1.26
CA ALA A 168 2.96 5.63 1.64
C ALA A 168 1.92 6.07 0.60
N VAL A 169 0.70 5.61 0.78
CA VAL A 169 -0.40 5.85 -0.16
C VAL A 169 -1.69 6.34 0.51
N PRO A 170 -1.62 7.25 1.53
CA PRO A 170 -2.85 7.80 2.08
C PRO A 170 -3.59 8.63 1.05
N VAL A 171 -4.94 8.54 1.08
CA VAL A 171 -5.83 9.37 0.26
C VAL A 171 -6.31 10.57 1.06
N GLY A 172 -6.48 11.72 0.42
CA GLY A 172 -7.12 12.88 1.08
C GLY A 172 -6.55 14.24 0.68
N PHE A 173 -6.86 15.24 1.50
CA PHE A 173 -6.61 16.64 1.17
C PHE A 173 -5.70 17.37 2.18
N VAL A 174 -5.86 17.10 3.49
CA VAL A 174 -5.12 17.80 4.54
C VAL A 174 -3.83 17.05 4.84
N ASN A 175 -2.69 17.70 4.60
CA ASN A 175 -1.34 17.21 4.86
C ASN A 175 -0.97 15.89 4.11
N VAL A 176 -1.81 15.41 3.18
CA VAL A 176 -1.56 14.15 2.46
C VAL A 176 -0.33 14.26 1.58
N VAL A 177 -0.26 15.31 0.75
CA VAL A 177 0.88 15.53 -0.15
C VAL A 177 2.16 15.74 0.66
N GLN A 178 2.10 16.60 1.67
CA GLN A 178 3.25 16.94 2.51
C GLN A 178 3.82 15.71 3.23
N SER A 179 2.95 14.87 3.80
CA SER A 179 3.39 13.65 4.50
C SER A 179 4.07 12.63 3.56
N LYS A 180 3.62 12.52 2.32
CA LYS A 180 4.24 11.68 1.29
C LYS A 180 5.60 12.21 0.86
N GLU A 181 5.72 13.53 0.66
CA GLU A 181 7.00 14.15 0.32
C GLU A 181 8.02 14.03 1.46
N LEU A 182 7.58 14.02 2.74
CA LEU A 182 8.47 13.69 3.86
C LEU A 182 9.06 12.28 3.71
N ILE A 183 8.24 11.27 3.37
CA ILE A 183 8.75 9.90 3.15
C ILE A 183 9.71 9.85 1.95
N LEU A 184 9.37 10.51 0.84
CA LEU A 184 10.26 10.59 -0.34
C LEU A 184 11.60 11.29 -0.05
N SER A 185 11.67 12.12 1.00
CA SER A 185 12.92 12.76 1.42
C SER A 185 13.88 11.82 2.15
N LEU A 186 13.40 10.67 2.63
CA LEU A 186 14.18 9.63 3.33
C LEU A 186 14.91 8.74 2.31
N LYS A 187 16.06 9.17 1.82
CA LYS A 187 16.78 8.51 0.72
C LYS A 187 17.24 7.07 1.01
N GLU A 188 17.50 6.77 2.29
CA GLU A 188 17.98 5.45 2.72
C GLU A 188 16.87 4.50 3.17
N THR A 189 15.62 4.97 3.21
CA THR A 189 14.47 4.16 3.63
C THR A 189 13.74 3.66 2.38
N PRO A 190 13.63 2.33 2.19
CA PRO A 190 12.87 1.78 1.07
C PRO A 190 11.43 2.24 1.11
N SER A 191 10.91 2.71 -0.03
CA SER A 191 9.54 3.24 -0.08
C SER A 191 8.85 3.05 -1.42
N ILE A 192 7.51 2.91 -1.37
CA ILE A 192 6.59 2.96 -2.51
C ILE A 192 5.55 4.04 -2.18
N VAL A 193 5.52 5.11 -2.94
CA VAL A 193 4.74 6.31 -2.62
C VAL A 193 3.83 6.69 -3.78
N ALA A 194 2.54 6.82 -3.56
CA ALA A 194 1.63 7.41 -4.54
C ALA A 194 1.64 8.93 -4.37
N ARG A 195 2.34 9.66 -5.21
CA ARG A 195 2.40 11.13 -5.16
C ARG A 195 1.01 11.76 -5.32
N GLY A 196 0.86 12.97 -4.79
CA GLY A 196 -0.39 13.70 -4.86
C GLY A 196 -1.42 13.21 -3.83
N ARG A 197 -2.71 13.37 -4.15
CA ARG A 197 -3.82 13.15 -3.20
C ARG A 197 -4.45 11.75 -3.28
N LYS A 198 -4.18 11.01 -4.36
CA LYS A 198 -4.74 9.68 -4.61
C LYS A 198 -4.06 8.60 -3.77
N GLY A 199 -4.81 7.56 -3.47
CA GLY A 199 -4.38 6.45 -2.64
C GLY A 199 -5.57 5.74 -2.00
N GLY A 200 -5.36 5.17 -0.83
CA GLY A 200 -6.40 4.51 -0.04
C GLY A 200 -5.92 3.22 0.59
N SER A 201 -6.66 2.73 1.59
CA SER A 201 -6.37 1.44 2.23
C SER A 201 -6.44 0.27 1.26
N ASN A 202 -7.31 0.36 0.23
CA ASN A 202 -7.39 -0.60 -0.87
C ASN A 202 -6.09 -0.62 -1.70
N ILE A 203 -5.51 0.55 -1.98
CA ILE A 203 -4.24 0.67 -2.72
C ILE A 203 -3.08 0.14 -1.87
N ALA A 204 -3.04 0.45 -0.57
CA ALA A 204 -2.03 -0.09 0.33
C ALA A 204 -2.07 -1.63 0.37
N ALA A 205 -3.26 -2.22 0.54
CA ALA A 205 -3.43 -3.68 0.49
C ALA A 205 -3.12 -4.26 -0.90
N CYS A 206 -3.49 -3.56 -1.98
CA CYS A 206 -3.20 -3.96 -3.35
C CYS A 206 -1.68 -4.07 -3.59
N ILE A 207 -0.89 -3.09 -3.15
CA ILE A 207 0.58 -3.12 -3.28
C ILE A 207 1.17 -4.29 -2.49
N CYS A 208 0.73 -4.50 -1.24
CA CYS A 208 1.15 -5.66 -0.45
C CYS A 208 0.85 -6.98 -1.18
N ASN A 209 -0.36 -7.13 -1.72
CA ASN A 209 -0.74 -8.33 -2.47
C ASN A 209 0.04 -8.47 -3.78
N ALA A 210 0.33 -7.37 -4.48
CA ALA A 210 1.14 -7.39 -5.69
C ALA A 210 2.58 -7.89 -5.44
N LEU A 211 3.16 -7.54 -4.29
CA LEU A 211 4.44 -8.09 -3.84
C LEU A 211 4.33 -9.60 -3.58
N LEU A 212 3.30 -10.04 -2.84
CA LEU A 212 3.07 -11.45 -2.51
C LEU A 212 2.83 -12.33 -3.75
N TYR A 213 2.20 -11.80 -4.80
CA TYR A 213 1.88 -12.57 -6.02
C TYR A 213 3.06 -12.69 -6.99
N GLN A 214 4.18 -12.02 -6.71
CA GLN A 214 5.44 -12.15 -7.44
C GLN A 214 6.39 -13.17 -6.80
N MET A 215 5.99 -13.80 -5.70
CA MET A 215 6.83 -14.68 -4.88
C MET A 215 6.44 -16.15 -4.98
#